data_7f0f06fece7c94966b7fa949542b98b1
#
_entry.id   7f0f06fece7c94966b7fa949542b98b1
#
_cell.length_a   1.000
_cell.length_b   1.000
_cell.length_c   1.000
_cell.angle_alpha   90.00
_cell.angle_beta   90.00
_cell.angle_gamma   90.00
#
_symmetry.space_group_name_H-M   'P 1'
#
loop_
_entity.id
_entity.type
_entity.pdbx_description
1 polymer ?
#
loop_
_entity_poly.entity_id
_entity_poly.type
_entity_poly.pdbx_seq_one_letter_code
_entity_poly.pdbx_strand_id
1 'polypeptide(L)'
;KLLYTMYGMGLLKGARTKSANIVGSTMHLNPHGDAAIYDTMVRMGRGNESLLVPFVDSKGNFGKAYSRDMSCAAARYTEAKLEGVCEELFRDIDKETVDFVPNYDGTTTEPTLLPVTFPTILANNTLGIAVGMACNICSFNLAELCATTVALMKDSKHDISTTMPAPDFVGGGQILYDEAQMREVYENGRGSIKVRARYNVVPGENMLEITQIPPTTTVEAIMDKIAELVKAGKIKEISDMRDETDLNGLKLTLDLKRGVDPEKLLSLIHISE
;
A
#
# COMPACT_ATOMS: atom_id res chain seq x y z
N LYS A 1 1.17 -12.87 -13.13
CA LYS A 1 2.03 -12.92 -14.35
C LYS A 1 3.38 -12.27 -14.09
N LEU A 2 3.48 -10.99 -13.72
CA LEU A 2 4.75 -10.30 -13.47
C LEU A 2 5.65 -11.04 -12.47
N LEU A 3 5.15 -11.38 -11.27
CA LEU A 3 5.94 -12.10 -10.26
C LEU A 3 6.37 -13.49 -10.76
N TYR A 4 5.50 -14.19 -11.49
CA TYR A 4 5.84 -15.48 -12.09
C TYR A 4 6.95 -15.37 -13.15
N THR A 5 6.88 -14.34 -14.00
CA THR A 5 7.99 -14.05 -14.96
C THR A 5 9.30 -13.80 -14.22
N MET A 6 9.27 -12.97 -13.17
CA MET A 6 10.46 -12.70 -12.36
C MET A 6 11.02 -13.96 -11.69
N TYR A 7 10.14 -14.85 -11.23
CA TYR A 7 10.54 -16.15 -10.69
C TYR A 7 11.22 -17.02 -11.75
N GLY A 8 10.63 -17.15 -12.94
CA GLY A 8 11.22 -17.88 -14.07
C GLY A 8 12.55 -17.29 -14.57
N MET A 9 12.76 -15.99 -14.40
CA MET A 9 14.05 -15.33 -14.67
C MET A 9 15.10 -15.56 -13.59
N GLY A 10 14.80 -16.31 -12.54
CA GLY A 10 15.71 -16.59 -11.40
C GLY A 10 15.93 -15.41 -10.46
N LEU A 11 15.05 -14.40 -10.49
CA LEU A 11 15.22 -13.16 -9.74
C LEU A 11 14.86 -13.28 -8.25
N LEU A 12 14.51 -14.47 -7.76
CA LEU A 12 14.32 -14.70 -6.31
C LEU A 12 15.66 -14.70 -5.57
N LYS A 13 16.68 -15.38 -6.15
CA LYS A 13 18.02 -15.51 -5.53
C LYS A 13 19.12 -14.80 -6.32
N GLY A 14 18.82 -14.36 -7.55
CA GLY A 14 19.74 -13.69 -8.45
C GLY A 14 19.98 -12.22 -8.14
N ALA A 15 20.87 -11.62 -8.94
CA ALA A 15 21.07 -10.18 -8.94
C ALA A 15 19.86 -9.46 -9.54
N ARG A 16 19.68 -8.16 -9.17
CA ARG A 16 18.68 -7.31 -9.83
C ARG A 16 19.01 -7.17 -11.33
N THR A 17 17.98 -7.07 -12.14
CA THR A 17 18.10 -6.75 -13.57
C THR A 17 17.31 -5.46 -13.88
N LYS A 18 17.53 -4.89 -15.06
CA LYS A 18 16.78 -3.69 -15.50
C LYS A 18 15.28 -3.99 -15.54
N SER A 19 14.49 -3.07 -15.00
CA SER A 19 13.03 -3.20 -15.00
C SER A 19 12.46 -3.36 -16.40
N ALA A 20 13.06 -2.71 -17.40
CA ALA A 20 12.67 -2.86 -18.80
C ALA A 20 12.78 -4.30 -19.32
N ASN A 21 13.79 -5.07 -18.87
CA ASN A 21 13.94 -6.49 -19.24
C ASN A 21 12.81 -7.34 -18.64
N ILE A 22 12.46 -7.07 -17.39
CA ILE A 22 11.37 -7.77 -16.70
C ILE A 22 10.04 -7.48 -17.40
N VAL A 23 9.80 -6.21 -17.72
CA VAL A 23 8.58 -5.77 -18.42
C VAL A 23 8.46 -6.48 -19.77
N GLY A 24 9.53 -6.45 -20.60
CA GLY A 24 9.56 -7.12 -21.90
C GLY A 24 9.30 -8.62 -21.78
N SER A 25 9.94 -9.30 -20.83
CA SER A 25 9.71 -10.74 -20.58
C SER A 25 8.27 -11.03 -20.13
N THR A 26 7.65 -10.13 -19.35
CA THR A 26 6.28 -10.31 -18.87
C THR A 26 5.25 -10.23 -19.99
N MET A 27 5.55 -9.54 -21.10
CA MET A 27 4.64 -9.42 -22.25
C MET A 27 4.35 -10.77 -22.91
N HIS A 28 5.19 -11.79 -22.76
CA HIS A 28 4.90 -13.16 -23.20
C HIS A 28 3.70 -13.80 -22.47
N LEU A 29 3.39 -13.33 -21.28
CA LEU A 29 2.23 -13.78 -20.48
C LEU A 29 1.10 -12.76 -20.45
N ASN A 30 1.39 -11.49 -20.72
CA ASN A 30 0.45 -10.39 -20.63
C ASN A 30 0.51 -9.53 -21.91
N PRO A 31 -0.44 -9.68 -22.86
CA PRO A 31 -0.43 -8.99 -24.15
C PRO A 31 -0.86 -7.51 -24.07
N HIS A 32 -0.95 -6.94 -22.87
CA HIS A 32 -1.25 -5.52 -22.67
C HIS A 32 0.03 -4.67 -22.75
N GLY A 33 -0.14 -3.35 -22.77
CA GLY A 33 0.97 -2.41 -22.91
C GLY A 33 2.02 -2.52 -21.79
N ASP A 34 3.26 -2.26 -22.14
CA ASP A 34 4.43 -2.26 -21.25
C ASP A 34 4.30 -1.29 -20.08
N ALA A 35 3.64 -0.14 -20.29
CA ALA A 35 3.36 0.85 -19.25
C ALA A 35 2.56 0.23 -18.08
N ALA A 36 1.48 -0.50 -18.37
CA ALA A 36 0.65 -1.13 -17.35
C ALA A 36 1.42 -2.19 -16.54
N ILE A 37 2.33 -2.93 -17.19
CA ILE A 37 3.20 -3.90 -16.53
C ILE A 37 4.19 -3.18 -15.61
N TYR A 38 4.79 -2.09 -16.09
CA TYR A 38 5.74 -1.32 -15.29
C TYR A 38 5.08 -0.64 -14.10
N ASP A 39 3.91 -0.04 -14.28
CA ASP A 39 3.13 0.58 -13.19
C ASP A 39 2.78 -0.45 -12.10
N THR A 40 2.45 -1.68 -12.51
CA THR A 40 2.21 -2.79 -11.59
C THR A 40 3.50 -3.15 -10.82
N MET A 41 4.65 -3.19 -11.50
CA MET A 41 5.95 -3.43 -10.86
C MET A 41 6.29 -2.34 -9.85
N VAL A 42 6.08 -1.07 -10.24
CA VAL A 42 6.30 0.10 -9.38
C VAL A 42 5.47 -0.02 -8.11
N ARG A 43 4.17 -0.30 -8.25
CA ARG A 43 3.26 -0.47 -7.10
C ARG A 43 3.66 -1.62 -6.18
N MET A 44 4.22 -2.71 -6.70
CA MET A 44 4.72 -3.83 -5.90
C MET A 44 6.13 -3.60 -5.33
N GLY A 45 6.80 -2.53 -5.75
CA GLY A 45 8.16 -2.19 -5.34
C GLY A 45 8.22 -1.60 -3.95
N ARG A 46 9.19 -2.07 -3.16
CA ARG A 46 9.48 -1.53 -1.82
C ARG A 46 9.67 -0.02 -1.84
N GLY A 47 10.35 0.52 -2.86
CA GLY A 47 10.67 1.94 -2.96
C GLY A 47 9.45 2.85 -3.17
N ASN A 48 8.34 2.31 -3.67
CA ASN A 48 7.11 3.08 -3.89
C ASN A 48 6.27 3.27 -2.62
N GLU A 49 6.43 2.38 -1.62
CA GLU A 49 5.71 2.44 -0.34
C GLU A 49 4.18 2.37 -0.49
N SER A 50 3.68 1.54 -1.42
CA SER A 50 2.24 1.30 -1.58
C SER A 50 1.76 -0.01 -0.98
N LEU A 51 2.66 -0.90 -0.56
CA LEU A 51 2.33 -2.19 0.05
C LEU A 51 2.97 -2.33 1.43
N LEU A 52 2.24 -2.92 2.39
CA LEU A 52 2.80 -3.31 3.69
C LEU A 52 3.86 -4.39 3.53
N VAL A 53 3.60 -5.36 2.65
CA VAL A 53 4.50 -6.46 2.32
C VAL A 53 4.84 -6.36 0.84
N PRO A 54 5.88 -5.61 0.45
CA PRO A 54 6.29 -5.49 -0.93
C PRO A 54 6.79 -6.82 -1.48
N PHE A 55 6.55 -7.06 -2.77
CA PHE A 55 6.97 -8.26 -3.47
C PHE A 55 8.18 -8.04 -4.38
N VAL A 56 8.51 -6.78 -4.66
CA VAL A 56 9.60 -6.40 -5.55
C VAL A 56 10.64 -5.61 -4.77
N ASP A 57 11.86 -6.15 -4.71
CA ASP A 57 13.05 -5.46 -4.23
C ASP A 57 13.54 -4.52 -5.34
N SER A 58 13.28 -3.24 -5.15
CA SER A 58 13.47 -2.17 -6.14
C SER A 58 14.74 -1.37 -5.87
N LYS A 59 15.43 -0.98 -6.95
CA LYS A 59 16.58 -0.07 -6.91
C LYS A 59 16.42 1.04 -7.93
N GLY A 60 16.67 2.27 -7.49
CA GLY A 60 16.42 3.50 -8.25
C GLY A 60 15.14 4.18 -7.82
N ASN A 61 14.70 5.20 -8.57
CA ASN A 61 13.53 5.98 -8.23
C ASN A 61 12.24 5.27 -8.69
N PHE A 62 11.52 4.69 -7.74
CA PHE A 62 10.19 4.07 -7.92
C PHE A 62 9.04 5.01 -7.57
N GLY A 63 9.32 6.30 -7.38
CA GLY A 63 8.31 7.25 -6.92
C GLY A 63 7.83 6.98 -5.49
N LYS A 64 6.80 7.69 -5.07
CA LYS A 64 6.16 7.52 -3.77
C LYS A 64 4.63 7.53 -3.91
N ALA A 65 3.97 6.52 -3.36
CA ALA A 65 2.52 6.39 -3.46
C ALA A 65 1.75 7.54 -2.78
N TYR A 66 2.36 8.16 -1.78
CA TYR A 66 1.77 9.28 -1.03
C TYR A 66 1.94 10.67 -1.70
N SER A 67 2.60 10.73 -2.87
CA SER A 67 2.82 11.98 -3.59
C SER A 67 2.56 11.83 -5.09
N ARG A 68 1.80 12.76 -5.67
CA ARG A 68 1.57 12.86 -7.13
C ARG A 68 2.82 13.36 -7.87
N ASP A 69 3.63 14.18 -7.21
CA ASP A 69 4.77 14.86 -7.80
C ASP A 69 6.04 14.00 -7.78
N MET A 70 6.09 13.00 -6.89
CA MET A 70 7.18 12.03 -6.80
C MET A 70 6.95 10.84 -7.73
N SER A 71 6.96 11.06 -9.04
CA SER A 71 6.79 10.02 -10.04
C SER A 71 8.01 9.09 -10.15
N CYS A 72 7.80 7.86 -10.63
CA CYS A 72 8.88 6.90 -10.86
C CYS A 72 9.73 7.27 -12.10
N ALA A 73 10.99 6.87 -12.09
CA ALA A 73 11.85 6.94 -13.26
C ALA A 73 11.43 5.89 -14.30
N ALA A 74 11.77 6.13 -15.56
CA ALA A 74 11.50 5.16 -16.63
C ALA A 74 12.19 3.80 -16.37
N ALA A 75 11.57 2.71 -16.83
CA ALA A 75 11.98 1.32 -16.58
C ALA A 75 13.43 1.00 -16.97
N ARG A 76 14.01 1.75 -17.93
CA ARG A 76 15.42 1.62 -18.34
C ARG A 76 16.42 2.08 -17.29
N TYR A 77 16.01 2.93 -16.34
CA TYR A 77 16.88 3.47 -15.28
C TYR A 77 16.78 2.70 -13.97
N THR A 78 15.71 1.97 -13.75
CA THR A 78 15.47 1.21 -12.51
C THR A 78 15.86 -0.25 -12.63
N GLU A 79 16.11 -0.89 -11.50
CA GLU A 79 16.44 -2.30 -11.40
C GLU A 79 15.55 -2.98 -10.35
N ALA A 80 15.24 -4.25 -10.57
CA ALA A 80 14.39 -4.99 -9.67
C ALA A 80 14.76 -6.47 -9.58
N LYS A 81 14.37 -7.10 -8.49
CA LYS A 81 14.29 -8.54 -8.26
C LYS A 81 13.12 -8.85 -7.32
N LEU A 82 12.84 -10.11 -7.07
CA LEU A 82 11.84 -10.51 -6.09
C LEU A 82 12.34 -10.27 -4.66
N GLU A 83 11.43 -9.87 -3.78
CA GLU A 83 11.67 -9.87 -2.34
C GLU A 83 11.70 -11.30 -1.77
N GLY A 84 12.38 -11.48 -0.65
CA GLY A 84 12.51 -12.79 0.00
C GLY A 84 11.17 -13.44 0.35
N VAL A 85 10.16 -12.65 0.70
CA VAL A 85 8.80 -13.15 0.98
C VAL A 85 8.17 -13.86 -0.21
N CYS A 86 8.61 -13.59 -1.42
CA CYS A 86 8.12 -14.29 -2.62
C CYS A 86 8.50 -15.77 -2.65
N GLU A 87 9.46 -16.22 -1.84
CA GLU A 87 9.71 -17.66 -1.66
C GLU A 87 8.44 -18.38 -1.18
N GLU A 88 7.66 -17.70 -0.32
CA GLU A 88 6.39 -18.23 0.19
C GLU A 88 5.23 -18.17 -0.81
N LEU A 89 5.36 -17.37 -1.89
CA LEU A 89 4.37 -17.35 -2.99
C LEU A 89 4.58 -18.49 -3.97
N PHE A 90 5.81 -18.96 -4.12
CA PHE A 90 6.22 -19.95 -5.14
C PHE A 90 6.62 -21.30 -4.54
N ARG A 91 6.52 -21.48 -3.22
CA ARG A 91 6.87 -22.73 -2.58
C ARG A 91 6.13 -23.89 -3.22
N ASP A 92 6.89 -24.89 -3.64
CA ASP A 92 6.38 -26.13 -4.22
C ASP A 92 5.61 -25.97 -5.55
N ILE A 93 5.74 -24.85 -6.27
CA ILE A 93 5.07 -24.62 -7.56
C ILE A 93 5.44 -25.71 -8.60
N ASP A 94 6.64 -26.29 -8.51
CA ASP A 94 7.14 -27.33 -9.39
C ASP A 94 6.68 -28.75 -8.98
N LYS A 95 5.81 -28.87 -7.96
CA LYS A 95 5.33 -30.15 -7.41
C LYS A 95 3.85 -30.41 -7.69
N GLU A 96 3.35 -29.91 -8.82
CA GLU A 96 1.93 -30.08 -9.22
C GLU A 96 0.91 -29.59 -8.18
N THR A 97 1.27 -28.53 -7.43
CA THR A 97 0.43 -27.93 -6.40
C THR A 97 -0.64 -26.99 -6.98
N VAL A 98 -0.49 -26.59 -8.23
CA VAL A 98 -1.39 -25.70 -8.97
C VAL A 98 -1.52 -26.14 -10.41
N ASP A 99 -2.67 -25.85 -11.04
CA ASP A 99 -2.89 -26.12 -12.45
C ASP A 99 -2.20 -25.08 -13.33
N PHE A 100 -1.72 -25.53 -14.49
CA PHE A 100 -1.15 -24.70 -15.54
C PHE A 100 -2.06 -24.69 -16.76
N VAL A 101 -2.17 -23.53 -17.39
CA VAL A 101 -2.94 -23.32 -18.62
C VAL A 101 -2.06 -22.68 -19.69
N PRO A 102 -2.35 -22.87 -20.98
CA PRO A 102 -1.67 -22.14 -22.04
C PRO A 102 -1.81 -20.62 -21.84
N ASN A 103 -0.75 -19.87 -22.16
CA ASN A 103 -0.82 -18.42 -22.23
C ASN A 103 -1.71 -17.99 -23.44
N TYR A 104 -1.87 -16.68 -23.63
CA TYR A 104 -2.79 -16.11 -24.62
C TYR A 104 -2.53 -16.53 -26.08
N ASP A 105 -1.30 -16.89 -26.45
CA ASP A 105 -0.92 -17.31 -27.80
C ASP A 105 -0.55 -18.81 -27.90
N GLY A 106 -0.65 -19.55 -26.79
CA GLY A 106 -0.37 -20.99 -26.73
C GLY A 106 1.12 -21.36 -26.82
N THR A 107 2.04 -20.37 -26.76
CA THR A 107 3.48 -20.64 -26.91
C THR A 107 4.14 -21.13 -25.63
N THR A 108 3.52 -20.88 -24.47
CA THR A 108 4.00 -21.31 -23.14
C THR A 108 2.82 -21.58 -22.20
N THR A 109 3.09 -21.97 -20.98
CA THR A 109 2.09 -22.16 -19.94
C THR A 109 2.29 -21.21 -18.77
N GLU A 110 1.20 -20.88 -18.09
CA GLU A 110 1.21 -20.07 -16.88
C GLU A 110 0.36 -20.71 -15.79
N PRO A 111 0.70 -20.54 -14.49
CA PRO A 111 -0.11 -21.09 -13.40
C PRO A 111 -1.42 -20.33 -13.29
N THR A 112 -2.49 -21.04 -12.97
CA THR A 112 -3.81 -20.44 -12.70
C THR A 112 -3.83 -19.67 -11.39
N LEU A 113 -3.07 -20.15 -10.40
CA LEU A 113 -2.91 -19.59 -9.05
C LEU A 113 -1.45 -19.74 -8.61
N LEU A 114 -1.05 -19.03 -7.58
CA LEU A 114 0.23 -19.26 -6.90
C LEU A 114 0.00 -20.13 -5.66
N PRO A 115 0.91 -21.08 -5.33
CA PRO A 115 0.80 -21.97 -4.18
C PRO A 115 1.21 -21.27 -2.89
N VAL A 116 0.53 -20.17 -2.56
CA VAL A 116 0.87 -19.33 -1.41
C VAL A 116 0.76 -20.08 -0.07
N THR A 117 1.68 -19.83 0.83
CA THR A 117 1.74 -20.49 2.15
C THR A 117 1.06 -19.71 3.28
N PHE A 118 0.59 -18.49 2.99
CA PHE A 118 -0.14 -17.64 3.94
C PHE A 118 -1.22 -16.83 3.22
N PRO A 119 -2.21 -16.25 3.90
CA PRO A 119 -3.29 -15.49 3.28
C PRO A 119 -2.82 -14.15 2.68
N THR A 120 -2.17 -14.18 1.53
CA THR A 120 -1.56 -13.02 0.88
C THR A 120 -2.54 -11.90 0.56
N ILE A 121 -3.82 -12.24 0.31
CA ILE A 121 -4.88 -11.27 0.03
C ILE A 121 -5.15 -10.32 1.21
N LEU A 122 -4.79 -10.72 2.43
CA LEU A 122 -4.94 -9.92 3.65
C LEU A 122 -3.63 -9.24 4.07
N ALA A 123 -2.49 -9.63 3.49
CA ALA A 123 -1.20 -9.02 3.82
C ALA A 123 -1.00 -7.64 3.19
N ASN A 124 -1.71 -7.37 2.10
CA ASN A 124 -1.68 -6.09 1.40
C ASN A 124 -3.11 -5.65 1.07
N ASN A 125 -3.34 -4.34 1.03
CA ASN A 125 -4.61 -3.80 0.57
C ASN A 125 -4.91 -4.28 -0.86
N THR A 126 -6.12 -4.82 -1.04
CA THR A 126 -6.57 -5.35 -2.32
C THR A 126 -7.84 -4.64 -2.76
N LEU A 127 -7.77 -3.95 -3.88
CA LEU A 127 -8.90 -3.29 -4.52
C LEU A 127 -9.22 -3.98 -5.84
N GLY A 128 -10.47 -4.44 -5.99
CA GLY A 128 -10.98 -5.01 -7.23
C GLY A 128 -12.26 -4.34 -7.66
N ILE A 129 -12.33 -3.89 -8.91
CA ILE A 129 -13.49 -3.23 -9.48
C ILE A 129 -13.94 -4.03 -10.71
N ALA A 130 -15.20 -4.49 -10.67
CA ALA A 130 -15.86 -5.18 -11.78
C ALA A 130 -17.26 -4.59 -12.00
N VAL A 131 -17.87 -4.94 -13.13
CA VAL A 131 -19.27 -4.54 -13.38
C VAL A 131 -20.19 -5.22 -12.38
N GLY A 132 -20.93 -4.43 -11.61
CA GLY A 132 -21.86 -4.90 -10.60
C GLY A 132 -21.26 -5.45 -9.30
N MET A 133 -19.93 -5.48 -9.17
CA MET A 133 -19.24 -5.94 -7.97
C MET A 133 -17.93 -5.20 -7.75
N ALA A 134 -17.68 -4.80 -6.51
CA ALA A 134 -16.39 -4.25 -6.11
C ALA A 134 -15.97 -4.83 -4.75
N CYS A 135 -14.67 -5.00 -4.53
CA CYS A 135 -14.11 -5.34 -3.24
C CYS A 135 -12.97 -4.37 -2.89
N ASN A 136 -12.89 -4.04 -1.60
CA ASN A 136 -11.81 -3.26 -1.02
C ASN A 136 -11.42 -3.93 0.30
N ILE A 137 -10.35 -4.71 0.28
CA ILE A 137 -9.91 -5.52 1.41
C ILE A 137 -8.75 -4.79 2.08
N CYS A 138 -8.86 -4.53 3.38
CA CYS A 138 -7.79 -3.93 4.18
C CYS A 138 -6.56 -4.84 4.25
N SER A 139 -5.41 -4.23 4.44
CA SER A 139 -4.18 -4.92 4.82
C SER A 139 -4.09 -5.11 6.34
N PHE A 140 -3.40 -6.17 6.76
CA PHE A 140 -3.18 -6.50 8.15
C PHE A 140 -1.71 -6.76 8.42
N ASN A 141 -1.29 -6.60 9.66
CA ASN A 141 0.05 -6.93 10.10
C ASN A 141 0.37 -8.40 9.80
N LEU A 142 1.49 -8.67 9.13
CA LEU A 142 1.83 -10.03 8.69
C LEU A 142 2.01 -11.00 9.88
N ALA A 143 2.60 -10.54 10.97
CA ALA A 143 2.80 -11.38 12.16
C ALA A 143 1.46 -11.72 12.83
N GLU A 144 0.56 -10.74 12.96
CA GLU A 144 -0.80 -10.93 13.49
C GLU A 144 -1.62 -11.85 12.57
N LEU A 145 -1.52 -11.65 11.25
CA LEU A 145 -2.19 -12.49 10.26
C LEU A 145 -1.75 -13.95 10.35
N CYS A 146 -0.45 -14.21 10.47
CA CYS A 146 0.09 -15.56 10.65
C CYS A 146 -0.35 -16.16 12.00
N ALA A 147 -0.29 -15.38 13.08
CA ALA A 147 -0.73 -15.83 14.40
C ALA A 147 -2.22 -16.20 14.41
N THR A 148 -3.07 -15.38 13.80
CA THR A 148 -4.50 -15.61 13.65
C THR A 148 -4.78 -16.86 12.81
N THR A 149 -4.05 -17.04 11.69
CA THR A 149 -4.17 -18.23 10.86
C THR A 149 -3.85 -19.49 11.64
N VAL A 150 -2.77 -19.50 12.41
CA VAL A 150 -2.38 -20.63 13.26
C VAL A 150 -3.42 -20.88 14.37
N ALA A 151 -3.96 -19.83 14.97
CA ALA A 151 -4.99 -19.94 15.98
C ALA A 151 -6.28 -20.56 15.42
N LEU A 152 -6.74 -20.12 14.25
CA LEU A 152 -7.92 -20.68 13.55
C LEU A 152 -7.70 -22.13 13.10
N MET A 153 -6.49 -22.51 12.72
CA MET A 153 -6.17 -23.92 12.43
C MET A 153 -6.28 -24.83 13.66
N LYS A 154 -6.00 -24.30 14.86
CA LYS A 154 -6.12 -25.03 16.13
C LYS A 154 -7.54 -25.02 16.69
N ASP A 155 -8.23 -23.91 16.56
CA ASP A 155 -9.62 -23.72 16.98
C ASP A 155 -10.37 -22.86 15.96
N SER A 156 -11.25 -23.49 15.20
CA SER A 156 -12.08 -22.82 14.17
C SER A 156 -13.04 -21.76 14.73
N LYS A 157 -13.22 -21.71 16.05
CA LYS A 157 -14.04 -20.70 16.74
C LYS A 157 -13.21 -19.60 17.40
N HIS A 158 -11.91 -19.56 17.11
CA HIS A 158 -11.03 -18.53 17.64
C HIS A 158 -11.55 -17.12 17.31
N ASP A 159 -11.60 -16.25 18.32
CA ASP A 159 -11.97 -14.85 18.14
C ASP A 159 -10.80 -14.07 17.48
N ILE A 160 -10.99 -13.73 16.21
CA ILE A 160 -9.99 -13.04 15.38
C ILE A 160 -9.53 -11.73 16.03
N SER A 161 -10.42 -11.01 16.68
CA SER A 161 -10.10 -9.71 17.30
C SER A 161 -9.04 -9.79 18.40
N THR A 162 -8.82 -10.97 18.98
CA THR A 162 -7.80 -11.20 20.03
C THR A 162 -6.38 -11.29 19.48
N THR A 163 -6.22 -11.68 18.24
CA THR A 163 -4.90 -11.86 17.59
C THR A 163 -4.65 -10.91 16.44
N MET A 164 -5.71 -10.31 15.89
CA MET A 164 -5.65 -9.34 14.78
C MET A 164 -6.70 -8.25 15.05
N PRO A 165 -6.43 -7.30 15.96
CA PRO A 165 -7.44 -6.37 16.47
C PRO A 165 -7.91 -5.33 15.46
N ALA A 166 -7.05 -4.93 14.52
CA ALA A 166 -7.34 -3.90 13.52
C ALA A 166 -6.45 -4.02 12.29
N PRO A 167 -6.83 -3.43 11.15
CA PRO A 167 -5.96 -3.33 9.98
C PRO A 167 -4.72 -2.49 10.24
N ASP A 168 -3.65 -2.78 9.48
CA ASP A 168 -2.49 -1.93 9.33
C ASP A 168 -2.52 -1.29 7.94
N PHE A 169 -2.17 -0.02 7.86
CA PHE A 169 -2.11 0.73 6.61
C PHE A 169 -0.68 1.14 6.28
N VAL A 170 -0.36 1.07 5.00
CA VAL A 170 0.88 1.63 4.46
C VAL A 170 0.94 3.14 4.77
N GLY A 171 2.13 3.62 5.14
CA GLY A 171 2.29 5.02 5.54
C GLY A 171 1.77 5.35 6.94
N GLY A 172 1.09 4.42 7.62
CA GLY A 172 0.62 4.60 8.98
C GLY A 172 -0.71 5.36 9.09
N GLY A 173 -0.78 6.28 10.04
CA GLY A 173 -2.01 6.98 10.44
C GLY A 173 -2.53 6.48 11.79
N GLN A 174 -3.67 7.00 12.20
CA GLN A 174 -4.34 6.62 13.44
C GLN A 174 -5.76 6.15 13.14
N ILE A 175 -6.06 4.91 13.46
CA ILE A 175 -7.42 4.37 13.35
C ILE A 175 -8.26 4.93 14.50
N LEU A 176 -9.45 5.45 14.18
CA LEU A 176 -10.49 5.72 15.16
C LEU A 176 -11.19 4.39 15.43
N TYR A 177 -10.69 3.65 16.42
CA TYR A 177 -11.12 2.29 16.70
C TYR A 177 -12.56 2.25 17.24
N ASP A 178 -13.38 1.40 16.62
CA ASP A 178 -14.73 1.07 17.04
C ASP A 178 -14.87 -0.46 17.01
N GLU A 179 -15.00 -1.07 18.17
CA GLU A 179 -15.06 -2.53 18.31
C GLU A 179 -16.26 -3.14 17.57
N ALA A 180 -17.43 -2.46 17.61
CA ALA A 180 -18.62 -2.97 16.95
C ALA A 180 -18.48 -2.96 15.43
N GLN A 181 -17.87 -1.91 14.85
CA GLN A 181 -17.57 -1.84 13.42
C GLN A 181 -16.52 -2.89 13.02
N MET A 182 -15.48 -3.09 13.82
CA MET A 182 -14.48 -4.12 13.53
C MET A 182 -15.08 -5.53 13.56
N ARG A 183 -15.94 -5.81 14.50
CA ARG A 183 -16.66 -7.08 14.56
C ARG A 183 -17.52 -7.30 13.31
N GLU A 184 -18.25 -6.29 12.87
CA GLU A 184 -19.04 -6.32 11.63
C GLU A 184 -18.16 -6.61 10.41
N VAL A 185 -16.97 -5.99 10.33
CA VAL A 185 -16.01 -6.25 9.24
C VAL A 185 -15.55 -7.71 9.24
N TYR A 186 -15.24 -8.28 10.40
CA TYR A 186 -14.77 -9.67 10.50
C TYR A 186 -15.87 -10.69 10.23
N GLU A 187 -17.10 -10.45 10.69
CA GLU A 187 -18.23 -11.38 10.55
C GLU A 187 -18.87 -11.32 9.17
N ASN A 188 -19.05 -10.12 8.62
CA ASN A 188 -19.84 -9.87 7.41
C ASN A 188 -19.00 -9.38 6.21
N GLY A 189 -17.72 -9.09 6.40
CA GLY A 189 -16.84 -8.57 5.35
C GLY A 189 -17.25 -7.17 4.87
N ARG A 190 -17.99 -6.40 5.67
CA ARG A 190 -18.49 -5.07 5.34
C ARG A 190 -18.35 -4.13 6.52
N GLY A 191 -18.00 -2.88 6.22
CA GLY A 191 -17.88 -1.83 7.22
C GLY A 191 -17.06 -0.64 6.71
N SER A 192 -16.86 0.34 7.56
CA SER A 192 -15.98 1.47 7.28
C SER A 192 -15.01 1.68 8.44
N ILE A 193 -13.76 1.96 8.13
CA ILE A 193 -12.72 2.21 9.10
C ILE A 193 -12.23 3.64 8.88
N LYS A 194 -12.33 4.47 9.91
CA LYS A 194 -11.88 5.85 9.85
C LYS A 194 -10.41 5.94 10.24
N VAL A 195 -9.58 6.49 9.34
CA VAL A 195 -8.16 6.71 9.56
C VAL A 195 -7.87 8.19 9.47
N ARG A 196 -7.13 8.74 10.42
CA ARG A 196 -6.69 10.13 10.42
C ARG A 196 -5.16 10.23 10.35
N ALA A 197 -4.69 11.37 9.91
CA ALA A 197 -3.27 11.69 9.87
C ALA A 197 -2.64 11.64 11.26
N ARG A 198 -1.36 11.28 11.33
CA ARG A 198 -0.54 11.47 12.51
C ARG A 198 0.23 12.78 12.40
N TYR A 199 0.24 13.55 13.46
CA TYR A 199 0.86 14.85 13.53
C TYR A 199 1.61 15.07 14.84
N ASN A 200 2.51 16.04 14.84
CA ASN A 200 3.21 16.54 16.01
C ASN A 200 2.99 18.05 16.09
N VAL A 201 2.72 18.55 17.29
CA VAL A 201 2.76 19.99 17.60
C VAL A 201 4.17 20.30 18.06
N VAL A 202 4.86 21.26 17.40
CA VAL A 202 6.22 21.62 17.76
C VAL A 202 6.19 22.60 18.94
N PRO A 203 6.73 22.20 20.11
CA PRO A 203 6.69 23.04 21.31
C PRO A 203 7.43 24.37 21.12
N GLY A 204 6.78 25.49 21.46
CA GLY A 204 7.38 26.82 21.37
C GLY A 204 7.39 27.45 19.97
N GLU A 205 7.02 26.71 18.96
CA GLU A 205 6.79 27.16 17.59
C GLU A 205 5.30 27.05 17.29
N ASN A 206 4.74 28.03 16.60
CA ASN A 206 3.34 27.94 16.18
C ASN A 206 3.25 27.06 14.92
N MET A 207 3.66 25.82 15.04
CA MET A 207 3.86 24.90 13.91
C MET A 207 3.31 23.51 14.22
N LEU A 208 2.72 22.88 13.20
CA LEU A 208 2.21 21.55 13.21
C LEU A 208 2.82 20.76 12.06
N GLU A 209 3.39 19.59 12.35
CA GLU A 209 3.99 18.70 11.39
C GLU A 209 3.11 17.45 11.21
N ILE A 210 2.63 17.20 10.00
CA ILE A 210 1.94 15.97 9.62
C ILE A 210 2.98 15.00 9.08
N THR A 211 3.12 13.84 9.73
CA THR A 211 4.16 12.84 9.41
C THR A 211 3.60 11.55 8.82
N GLN A 212 2.29 11.31 8.95
CA GLN A 212 1.60 10.18 8.34
C GLN A 212 0.23 10.63 7.86
N ILE A 213 -0.19 10.13 6.71
CA ILE A 213 -1.49 10.44 6.12
C ILE A 213 -2.25 9.15 5.80
N PRO A 214 -3.60 9.20 5.72
CA PRO A 214 -4.38 8.04 5.28
C PRO A 214 -3.93 7.53 3.90
N PRO A 215 -3.98 6.20 3.65
CA PRO A 215 -3.47 5.59 2.42
C PRO A 215 -4.25 5.94 1.15
N THR A 216 -5.41 6.57 1.31
CA THR A 216 -6.34 6.93 0.23
C THR A 216 -6.13 8.33 -0.32
N THR A 217 -5.17 9.09 0.26
CA THR A 217 -4.90 10.48 -0.14
C THR A 217 -3.42 10.72 -0.41
N THR A 218 -3.08 11.90 -0.92
CA THR A 218 -1.71 12.34 -1.17
C THR A 218 -1.44 13.67 -0.46
N VAL A 219 -0.15 13.99 -0.27
CA VAL A 219 0.26 15.25 0.36
C VAL A 219 -0.34 16.44 -0.38
N GLU A 220 -0.25 16.43 -1.71
CA GLU A 220 -0.74 17.52 -2.56
C GLU A 220 -2.27 17.65 -2.50
N ALA A 221 -3.01 16.53 -2.42
CA ALA A 221 -4.46 16.57 -2.28
C ALA A 221 -4.89 17.21 -0.94
N ILE A 222 -4.13 16.93 0.13
CA ILE A 222 -4.34 17.57 1.43
C ILE A 222 -4.04 19.06 1.34
N MET A 223 -2.91 19.45 0.73
CA MET A 223 -2.54 20.85 0.54
C MET A 223 -3.58 21.61 -0.28
N ASP A 224 -4.03 21.04 -1.39
CA ASP A 224 -5.09 21.60 -2.22
C ASP A 224 -6.37 21.85 -1.41
N LYS A 225 -6.76 20.86 -0.59
CA LYS A 225 -7.96 20.97 0.25
C LYS A 225 -7.84 22.04 1.32
N ILE A 226 -6.69 22.12 1.99
CA ILE A 226 -6.41 23.18 2.96
C ILE A 226 -6.46 24.56 2.27
N ALA A 227 -5.83 24.71 1.10
CA ALA A 227 -5.84 25.95 0.34
C ALA A 227 -7.26 26.38 -0.07
N GLU A 228 -8.13 25.44 -0.46
CA GLU A 228 -9.55 25.71 -0.74
C GLU A 228 -10.28 26.25 0.51
N LEU A 229 -10.07 25.60 1.66
CA LEU A 229 -10.70 26.00 2.92
C LEU A 229 -10.26 27.39 3.38
N VAL A 230 -8.97 27.71 3.20
CA VAL A 230 -8.42 29.05 3.49
C VAL A 230 -9.02 30.10 2.53
N LYS A 231 -9.07 29.82 1.22
CA LYS A 231 -9.68 30.73 0.22
C LYS A 231 -11.17 30.95 0.47
N ALA A 232 -11.88 29.91 0.92
CA ALA A 232 -13.30 30.02 1.28
C ALA A 232 -13.55 30.72 2.63
N GLY A 233 -12.49 31.14 3.34
CA GLY A 233 -12.57 31.80 4.64
C GLY A 233 -13.03 30.90 5.78
N LYS A 234 -13.08 29.58 5.56
CA LYS A 234 -13.46 28.59 6.57
C LYS A 234 -12.36 28.36 7.59
N ILE A 235 -11.10 28.46 7.17
CA ILE A 235 -9.90 28.35 7.99
C ILE A 235 -9.11 29.65 7.84
N LYS A 236 -8.79 30.28 8.98
CA LYS A 236 -8.02 31.54 9.02
C LYS A 236 -6.75 31.41 9.86
N GLU A 237 -6.57 30.27 10.48
CA GLU A 237 -5.59 29.95 11.51
C GLU A 237 -4.21 29.65 10.91
N ILE A 238 -4.14 29.22 9.65
CA ILE A 238 -2.92 28.85 8.95
C ILE A 238 -2.31 30.12 8.31
N SER A 239 -1.00 30.32 8.49
CA SER A 239 -0.23 31.38 7.85
C SER A 239 0.55 30.91 6.64
N ASP A 240 1.10 29.71 6.69
CA ASP A 240 1.84 29.08 5.59
C ASP A 240 1.76 27.55 5.64
N MET A 241 2.08 26.91 4.51
CA MET A 241 2.04 25.46 4.37
C MET A 241 3.17 25.02 3.43
N ARG A 242 3.99 24.06 3.89
CA ARG A 242 5.15 23.56 3.14
C ARG A 242 5.19 22.03 3.13
N ASP A 243 5.47 21.48 1.95
CA ASP A 243 5.88 20.08 1.83
C ASP A 243 7.42 20.01 2.05
N GLU A 244 7.82 19.43 3.16
CA GLU A 244 9.21 19.20 3.56
C GLU A 244 9.58 17.72 3.50
N THR A 245 8.82 16.94 2.74
CA THR A 245 9.08 15.51 2.53
C THR A 245 10.47 15.29 1.93
N ASP A 246 11.22 14.41 2.58
CA ASP A 246 12.61 14.09 2.18
C ASP A 246 12.89 12.57 2.27
N LEU A 247 14.16 12.17 2.31
CA LEU A 247 14.59 10.78 2.45
C LEU A 247 14.21 10.14 3.80
N ASN A 248 13.88 10.95 4.82
CA ASN A 248 13.46 10.47 6.12
C ASN A 248 11.95 10.15 6.17
N GLY A 249 11.19 10.58 5.17
CA GLY A 249 9.78 10.29 5.02
C GLY A 249 8.92 11.53 4.77
N LEU A 250 7.62 11.32 4.85
CA LEU A 250 6.61 12.36 4.66
C LEU A 250 6.67 13.39 5.80
N LYS A 251 6.69 14.67 5.42
CA LYS A 251 6.60 15.79 6.33
C LYS A 251 5.87 16.97 5.67
N LEU A 252 4.62 17.18 6.05
CA LEU A 252 3.85 18.37 5.68
C LEU A 252 3.78 19.30 6.88
N THR A 253 4.35 20.50 6.76
CA THR A 253 4.42 21.50 7.82
C THR A 253 3.37 22.58 7.61
N LEU A 254 2.62 22.88 8.66
CA LEU A 254 1.64 23.95 8.71
C LEU A 254 2.09 24.99 9.74
N ASP A 255 2.37 26.22 9.29
CA ASP A 255 2.64 27.34 10.19
C ASP A 255 1.33 27.98 10.64
N LEU A 256 1.14 28.09 11.94
CA LEU A 256 -0.05 28.62 12.55
C LEU A 256 0.13 30.09 12.93
N LYS A 257 -0.95 30.85 12.91
CA LYS A 257 -0.96 32.20 13.46
C LYS A 257 -0.83 32.16 14.98
N ARG A 258 -0.32 33.25 15.57
CA ARG A 258 -0.15 33.34 17.03
C ARG A 258 -1.47 33.16 17.76
N GLY A 259 -1.43 32.35 18.83
CA GLY A 259 -2.59 32.08 19.69
C GLY A 259 -3.60 31.10 19.15
N VAL A 260 -3.30 30.41 18.04
CA VAL A 260 -4.11 29.33 17.50
C VAL A 260 -3.93 28.07 18.36
N ASP A 261 -5.03 27.42 18.70
CA ASP A 261 -5.05 26.10 19.32
C ASP A 261 -4.97 25.04 18.21
N PRO A 262 -3.86 24.26 18.10
CA PRO A 262 -3.68 23.26 17.04
C PRO A 262 -4.77 22.18 17.05
N GLU A 263 -5.24 21.76 18.22
CA GLU A 263 -6.25 20.70 18.35
C GLU A 263 -7.62 21.16 17.79
N LYS A 264 -7.98 22.42 18.04
CA LYS A 264 -9.20 23.00 17.46
C LYS A 264 -9.10 23.14 15.95
N LEU A 265 -7.94 23.54 15.44
CA LEU A 265 -7.72 23.64 13.99
C LEU A 265 -7.89 22.26 13.34
N LEU A 266 -7.28 21.22 13.90
CA LEU A 266 -7.35 19.86 13.36
C LEU A 266 -8.78 19.30 13.37
N SER A 267 -9.61 19.70 14.32
CA SER A 267 -11.04 19.35 14.33
C SER A 267 -11.83 19.99 13.18
N LEU A 268 -11.33 21.08 12.61
CA LEU A 268 -11.93 21.76 11.45
C LEU A 268 -11.40 21.21 10.12
N ILE A 269 -10.16 20.74 10.13
CA ILE A 269 -9.54 20.09 8.98
C ILE A 269 -9.81 18.59 9.11
N HIS A 270 -10.96 18.11 8.66
CA HIS A 270 -11.23 16.68 8.56
C HIS A 270 -10.32 16.06 7.49
N ILE A 271 -9.08 15.68 7.91
CA ILE A 271 -8.22 14.77 7.15
C ILE A 271 -8.59 13.36 7.61
N SER A 272 -9.84 13.00 7.42
CA SER A 272 -10.38 11.67 7.70
C SER A 272 -11.28 11.26 6.56
N GLU A 273 -11.10 10.08 6.07
CA GLU A 273 -12.08 9.35 5.27
C GLU A 273 -12.83 8.33 6.12
#